data_d8357f5d794ee27dea3a63c7981cf6ff
#
_entry.id   d8357f5d794ee27dea3a63c7981cf6ff
#
_cell.length_a   1.000
_cell.length_b   1.000
_cell.length_c   1.000
_cell.angle_alpha   90.00
_cell.angle_beta   90.00
_cell.angle_gamma   90.00
#
_symmetry.space_group_name_H-M   'P 1'
#
loop_
_entity.id
_entity.type
_entity.pdbx_description
1 polymer ?
#
loop_
_entity_poly.entity_id
_entity_poly.type
_entity_poly.pdbx_seq_one_letter_code
_entity_poly.pdbx_strand_id
1 'polypeptide(L)'
;MIDLEQFSQSALDACTVDGALLAVPMSVTGRIFYWNTCTFEQAGIDAPKTYEELLTAGNTFREVLGEEYYPLAMDAAARMNLMVSYLESTTGKAWVVDRQLQYSADEIKTGLEFLQALEENHVMPTLAAQQTNGTLDQTPMWQNGQYAGTFAWDADAETYRSALKNASGFLVGDEIAFGGQANGGFSKVYLALASTAAASTRKKRRFWSTFC
;
A
#
# COMPACT_ATOMS: atom_id res chain seq x y z
N MET A 1 20.31 -22.50 17.69
CA MET A 1 19.01 -22.85 17.07
C MET A 1 18.26 -21.53 17.00
N ILE A 2 17.58 -21.22 15.91
CA ILE A 2 16.73 -20.01 15.81
C ILE A 2 15.43 -20.34 16.49
N ASP A 3 14.99 -19.47 17.40
CA ASP A 3 13.70 -19.56 18.05
C ASP A 3 12.63 -19.02 17.08
N LEU A 4 11.74 -19.86 16.61
CA LEU A 4 10.70 -19.50 15.65
C LEU A 4 9.49 -18.82 16.30
N GLU A 5 9.34 -18.92 17.63
CA GLU A 5 8.25 -18.26 18.35
C GLU A 5 8.38 -16.72 18.36
N GLN A 6 9.56 -16.20 17.99
CA GLN A 6 9.81 -14.75 17.85
C GLN A 6 9.24 -14.15 16.56
N PHE A 7 8.75 -14.97 15.63
CA PHE A 7 8.25 -14.52 14.34
C PHE A 7 6.73 -14.63 14.29
N SER A 8 6.06 -13.71 13.59
CA SER A 8 4.63 -13.85 13.35
C SER A 8 4.34 -15.08 12.48
N GLN A 9 3.24 -15.78 12.74
CA GLN A 9 2.85 -16.97 11.99
C GLN A 9 2.71 -16.65 10.49
N SER A 10 2.11 -15.50 10.14
CA SER A 10 1.95 -15.08 8.75
C SER A 10 3.28 -14.90 8.01
N ALA A 11 4.32 -14.42 8.70
CA ALA A 11 5.65 -14.29 8.11
C ALA A 11 6.33 -15.66 7.93
N LEU A 12 6.15 -16.58 8.87
CA LEU A 12 6.65 -17.95 8.74
C LEU A 12 5.93 -18.71 7.61
N ASP A 13 4.63 -18.54 7.48
CA ASP A 13 3.82 -19.16 6.43
C ASP A 13 4.28 -18.67 5.03
N ALA A 14 4.56 -17.37 4.90
CA ALA A 14 5.10 -16.80 3.65
C ALA A 14 6.50 -17.35 3.28
N CYS A 15 7.25 -17.89 4.25
CA CYS A 15 8.55 -18.52 4.04
C CYS A 15 8.48 -20.06 3.97
N THR A 16 7.27 -20.63 4.01
CA THR A 16 7.02 -22.07 4.00
C THR A 16 6.48 -22.50 2.64
N VAL A 17 7.07 -23.53 2.05
CA VAL A 17 6.62 -24.12 0.77
C VAL A 17 6.49 -25.62 0.97
N ASP A 18 5.36 -26.20 0.57
CA ASP A 18 5.06 -27.63 0.71
C ASP A 18 5.29 -28.16 2.14
N GLY A 19 4.92 -27.36 3.15
CA GLY A 19 5.07 -27.67 4.57
C GLY A 19 6.50 -27.57 5.11
N ALA A 20 7.47 -27.16 4.31
CA ALA A 20 8.85 -26.97 4.72
C ALA A 20 9.20 -25.48 4.84
N LEU A 21 9.71 -25.06 6.01
CA LEU A 21 10.25 -23.71 6.18
C LEU A 21 11.57 -23.58 5.42
N LEU A 22 11.56 -22.85 4.31
CA LEU A 22 12.73 -22.71 3.42
C LEU A 22 13.63 -21.53 3.80
N ALA A 23 13.06 -20.53 4.47
CA ALA A 23 13.78 -19.33 4.88
C ALA A 23 13.24 -18.81 6.22
N VAL A 24 14.04 -17.99 6.92
CA VAL A 24 13.60 -17.29 8.13
C VAL A 24 13.30 -15.84 7.75
N PRO A 25 12.08 -15.33 8.01
CA PRO A 25 11.74 -13.94 7.70
C PRO A 25 12.61 -12.98 8.51
N MET A 26 13.12 -11.93 7.86
CA MET A 26 13.97 -10.92 8.49
C MET A 26 13.26 -9.57 8.61
N SER A 27 12.43 -9.24 7.64
CA SER A 27 11.59 -8.06 7.69
C SER A 27 10.27 -8.29 6.94
N VAL A 28 9.24 -7.64 7.45
CA VAL A 28 7.94 -7.50 6.80
C VAL A 28 7.82 -6.03 6.40
N THR A 29 7.29 -5.76 5.22
CA THR A 29 6.96 -4.42 4.76
C THR A 29 5.51 -4.39 4.33
N GLY A 30 4.90 -3.22 4.37
CA GLY A 30 3.52 -3.02 3.95
C GLY A 30 3.35 -1.72 3.18
N ARG A 31 2.20 -1.60 2.51
CA ARG A 31 1.73 -0.32 2.01
C ARG A 31 0.75 0.25 3.01
N ILE A 32 0.94 1.53 3.31
CA ILE A 32 0.17 2.30 4.26
C ILE A 32 -0.22 3.64 3.63
N PHE A 33 -1.21 4.29 4.20
CA PHE A 33 -1.59 5.62 3.75
C PHE A 33 -0.72 6.68 4.42
N TYR A 34 -0.28 7.64 3.62
CA TYR A 34 0.30 8.89 4.09
C TYR A 34 -0.64 10.03 3.76
N TRP A 35 -0.87 10.92 4.72
CA TRP A 35 -1.76 12.05 4.58
C TRP A 35 -1.03 13.36 4.89
N ASN A 36 -1.36 14.41 4.18
CA ASN A 36 -1.04 15.78 4.53
C ASN A 36 -2.28 16.42 5.15
N THR A 37 -2.41 16.34 6.46
CA THR A 37 -3.58 16.84 7.20
C THR A 37 -3.79 18.34 7.01
N CYS A 38 -2.72 19.12 6.77
CA CYS A 38 -2.85 20.56 6.47
C CYS A 38 -3.74 20.82 5.25
N THR A 39 -3.68 19.98 4.21
CA THR A 39 -4.56 20.14 3.04
C THR A 39 -5.99 19.71 3.34
N PHE A 40 -6.18 18.65 4.13
CA PHE A 40 -7.52 18.25 4.61
C PHE A 40 -8.16 19.34 5.49
N GLU A 41 -7.40 19.94 6.40
CA GLU A 41 -7.83 21.07 7.22
C GLU A 41 -8.24 22.28 6.36
N GLN A 42 -7.52 22.58 5.29
CA GLN A 42 -7.89 23.63 4.32
C GLN A 42 -9.21 23.32 3.62
N ALA A 43 -9.51 22.05 3.36
CA ALA A 43 -10.80 21.60 2.84
C ALA A 43 -11.91 21.55 3.90
N GLY A 44 -11.59 21.74 5.18
CA GLY A 44 -12.53 21.70 6.31
C GLY A 44 -12.97 20.29 6.71
N ILE A 45 -12.16 19.26 6.40
CA ILE A 45 -12.44 17.86 6.71
C ILE A 45 -11.21 17.17 7.32
N ASP A 46 -11.43 16.03 7.96
CA ASP A 46 -10.35 15.15 8.44
C ASP A 46 -9.88 14.18 7.34
N ALA A 47 -8.70 13.57 7.53
CA ALA A 47 -8.23 12.48 6.69
C ALA A 47 -9.22 11.29 6.75
N PRO A 48 -9.57 10.67 5.61
CA PRO A 48 -10.60 9.64 5.54
C PRO A 48 -10.18 8.34 6.22
N LYS A 49 -11.14 7.67 6.84
CA LYS A 49 -10.99 6.36 7.48
C LYS A 49 -11.86 5.28 6.83
N THR A 50 -12.83 5.68 6.03
CA THR A 50 -13.73 4.79 5.30
C THR A 50 -13.73 5.09 3.81
N TYR A 51 -14.23 4.15 3.02
CA TYR A 51 -14.37 4.33 1.58
C TYR A 51 -15.32 5.48 1.23
N GLU A 52 -16.42 5.59 1.97
CA GLU A 52 -17.41 6.66 1.78
C GLU A 52 -16.83 8.03 2.11
N GLU A 53 -16.05 8.13 3.19
CA GLU A 53 -15.35 9.37 3.54
C GLU A 53 -14.32 9.75 2.46
N LEU A 54 -13.63 8.74 1.88
CA LEU A 54 -12.67 8.97 0.80
C LEU A 54 -13.35 9.52 -0.46
N LEU A 55 -14.49 8.97 -0.87
CA LEU A 55 -15.28 9.48 -2.00
C LEU A 55 -15.79 10.91 -1.73
N THR A 56 -16.27 11.16 -0.51
CA THR A 56 -16.73 12.49 -0.08
C THR A 56 -15.59 13.49 -0.11
N ALA A 57 -14.39 13.11 0.35
CA ALA A 57 -13.21 13.96 0.33
C ALA A 57 -12.85 14.42 -1.09
N GLY A 58 -12.96 13.55 -2.10
CA GLY A 58 -12.70 13.93 -3.49
C GLY A 58 -13.61 15.06 -3.97
N ASN A 59 -14.91 14.93 -3.74
CA ASN A 59 -15.86 15.99 -4.10
C ASN A 59 -15.61 17.29 -3.32
N THR A 60 -15.35 17.19 -2.01
CA THR A 60 -15.05 18.35 -1.16
C THR A 60 -13.78 19.08 -1.61
N PHE A 61 -12.71 18.34 -1.94
CA PHE A 61 -11.48 18.91 -2.44
C PHE A 61 -11.71 19.71 -3.73
N ARG A 62 -12.43 19.13 -4.69
CA ARG A 62 -12.78 19.81 -5.93
C ARG A 62 -13.57 21.10 -5.70
N GLU A 63 -14.56 21.04 -4.82
CA GLU A 63 -15.44 22.20 -4.56
C GLU A 63 -14.76 23.31 -3.77
N VAL A 64 -13.94 22.98 -2.78
CA VAL A 64 -13.35 23.95 -1.84
C VAL A 64 -11.96 24.39 -2.30
N LEU A 65 -11.11 23.47 -2.77
CA LEU A 65 -9.71 23.75 -3.11
C LEU A 65 -9.48 23.90 -4.61
N GLY A 66 -10.35 23.30 -5.44
CA GLY A 66 -10.28 23.37 -6.90
C GLY A 66 -9.80 22.06 -7.56
N GLU A 67 -9.87 22.02 -8.88
CA GLU A 67 -9.67 20.85 -9.74
C GLU A 67 -8.23 20.26 -9.68
N GLU A 68 -7.27 20.99 -9.16
CA GLU A 68 -5.87 20.55 -9.07
C GLU A 68 -5.54 19.87 -7.74
N TYR A 69 -6.50 19.79 -6.81
CA TYR A 69 -6.32 19.18 -5.49
C TYR A 69 -7.00 17.83 -5.41
N TYR A 70 -6.26 16.83 -4.99
CA TYR A 70 -6.75 15.46 -4.87
C TYR A 70 -6.43 14.89 -3.49
N PRO A 71 -7.40 14.24 -2.81
CA PRO A 71 -7.14 13.53 -1.56
C PRO A 71 -6.04 12.48 -1.67
N LEU A 72 -5.91 11.85 -2.85
CA LEU A 72 -4.99 10.73 -3.06
C LEU A 72 -4.33 10.81 -4.43
N ALA A 73 -3.06 10.39 -4.50
CA ALA A 73 -2.36 10.17 -5.75
C ALA A 73 -1.49 8.91 -5.64
N MET A 74 -1.46 8.09 -6.69
CA MET A 74 -0.80 6.79 -6.65
C MET A 74 -0.30 6.38 -8.03
N ASP A 75 0.87 5.73 -8.08
CA ASP A 75 1.33 5.04 -9.28
C ASP A 75 0.48 3.80 -9.62
N ALA A 76 0.69 3.21 -10.78
CA ALA A 76 -0.06 2.04 -11.24
C ALA A 76 0.10 0.84 -10.29
N ALA A 77 1.28 0.63 -9.70
CA ALA A 77 1.52 -0.48 -8.78
C ALA A 77 0.77 -0.27 -7.44
N ALA A 78 0.74 0.96 -6.94
CA ALA A 78 -0.02 1.31 -5.74
C ALA A 78 -1.53 1.13 -5.97
N ARG A 79 -2.06 1.57 -7.12
CA ARG A 79 -3.47 1.37 -7.50
C ARG A 79 -3.83 -0.12 -7.56
N MET A 80 -2.98 -0.94 -8.17
CA MET A 80 -3.19 -2.39 -8.21
C MET A 80 -3.22 -2.99 -6.79
N ASN A 81 -2.27 -2.62 -5.93
CA ASN A 81 -2.24 -3.13 -4.55
C ASN A 81 -3.45 -2.65 -3.73
N LEU A 82 -3.92 -1.42 -3.94
CA LEU A 82 -5.12 -0.91 -3.29
C LEU A 82 -6.37 -1.66 -3.76
N MET A 83 -6.47 -1.95 -5.07
CA MET A 83 -7.55 -2.78 -5.62
C MET A 83 -7.54 -4.19 -5.01
N VAL A 84 -6.38 -4.80 -4.87
CA VAL A 84 -6.24 -6.12 -4.22
C VAL A 84 -6.71 -6.04 -2.77
N SER A 85 -6.27 -5.03 -2.02
CA SER A 85 -6.71 -4.83 -0.63
C SER A 85 -8.23 -4.65 -0.51
N TYR A 86 -8.83 -3.91 -1.44
CA TYR A 86 -10.28 -3.77 -1.54
C TYR A 86 -10.97 -5.12 -1.80
N LEU A 87 -10.48 -5.89 -2.76
CA LEU A 87 -11.04 -7.20 -3.09
C LEU A 87 -10.86 -8.22 -1.96
N GLU A 88 -9.70 -8.27 -1.31
CA GLU A 88 -9.48 -9.13 -0.15
C GLU A 88 -10.42 -8.76 1.00
N SER A 89 -10.59 -7.45 1.27
CA SER A 89 -11.53 -6.97 2.29
C SER A 89 -12.97 -7.38 1.99
N THR A 90 -13.44 -7.18 0.77
CA THR A 90 -14.85 -7.36 0.41
C THR A 90 -15.23 -8.81 0.11
N THR A 91 -14.31 -9.61 -0.43
CA THR A 91 -14.58 -11.02 -0.77
C THR A 91 -14.12 -12.01 0.31
N GLY A 92 -13.21 -11.61 1.19
CA GLY A 92 -12.53 -12.50 2.14
C GLY A 92 -11.57 -13.49 1.50
N LYS A 93 -11.28 -13.35 0.19
CA LYS A 93 -10.38 -14.24 -0.54
C LYS A 93 -8.99 -13.64 -0.63
N ALA A 94 -7.95 -14.43 -0.36
CA ALA A 94 -6.58 -14.03 -0.69
C ALA A 94 -6.42 -13.90 -2.22
N TRP A 95 -5.60 -12.96 -2.68
CA TRP A 95 -5.32 -12.75 -4.09
C TRP A 95 -4.80 -14.01 -4.79
N VAL A 96 -3.81 -14.67 -4.19
CA VAL A 96 -3.16 -15.86 -4.76
C VAL A 96 -3.04 -16.93 -3.68
N VAL A 97 -3.51 -18.15 -3.98
CA VAL A 97 -3.31 -19.35 -3.19
C VAL A 97 -2.73 -20.43 -4.09
N ASP A 98 -1.71 -21.14 -3.65
CA ASP A 98 -1.03 -22.21 -4.39
C ASP A 98 -0.64 -21.80 -5.83
N ARG A 99 -0.16 -20.56 -5.98
CA ARG A 99 0.21 -19.92 -7.27
C ARG A 99 -0.95 -19.75 -8.25
N GLN A 100 -2.18 -19.81 -7.77
CA GLN A 100 -3.38 -19.60 -8.57
C GLN A 100 -4.12 -18.35 -8.12
N LEU A 101 -4.51 -17.52 -9.09
CA LEU A 101 -5.36 -16.37 -8.85
C LEU A 101 -6.72 -16.84 -8.35
N GLN A 102 -7.20 -16.26 -7.25
CA GLN A 102 -8.47 -16.66 -6.61
C GLN A 102 -9.67 -15.81 -7.05
N TYR A 103 -9.44 -14.71 -7.72
CA TYR A 103 -10.51 -13.82 -8.18
C TYR A 103 -11.07 -14.27 -9.52
N SER A 104 -12.40 -14.25 -9.62
CA SER A 104 -13.12 -14.39 -10.88
C SER A 104 -12.99 -13.13 -11.75
N ALA A 105 -13.37 -13.24 -13.03
CA ALA A 105 -13.39 -12.08 -13.91
C ALA A 105 -14.35 -10.98 -13.41
N ASP A 106 -15.49 -11.34 -12.81
CA ASP A 106 -16.45 -10.38 -12.27
C ASP A 106 -15.90 -9.67 -11.02
N GLU A 107 -15.19 -10.39 -10.16
CA GLU A 107 -14.52 -9.77 -8.99
C GLU A 107 -13.41 -8.82 -9.43
N ILE A 108 -12.60 -9.18 -10.44
CA ILE A 108 -11.59 -8.27 -11.00
C ILE A 108 -12.27 -7.03 -11.61
N LYS A 109 -13.39 -7.22 -12.33
CA LYS A 109 -14.18 -6.12 -12.86
C LYS A 109 -14.64 -5.18 -11.74
N THR A 110 -15.18 -5.73 -10.64
CA THR A 110 -15.55 -4.93 -9.45
C THR A 110 -14.36 -4.14 -8.89
N GLY A 111 -13.17 -4.73 -8.85
CA GLY A 111 -11.95 -4.04 -8.44
C GLY A 111 -11.55 -2.89 -9.37
N LEU A 112 -11.73 -3.07 -10.68
CA LEU A 112 -11.48 -1.99 -11.65
C LEU A 112 -12.54 -0.88 -11.55
N GLU A 113 -13.82 -1.23 -11.34
CA GLU A 113 -14.91 -0.27 -11.08
C GLU A 113 -14.65 0.52 -9.79
N PHE A 114 -14.08 -0.10 -8.75
CA PHE A 114 -13.63 0.59 -7.55
C PHE A 114 -12.56 1.66 -7.88
N LEU A 115 -11.53 1.32 -8.66
CA LEU A 115 -10.52 2.30 -9.07
C LEU A 115 -11.12 3.42 -9.94
N GLN A 116 -12.03 3.08 -10.85
CA GLN A 116 -12.74 4.04 -11.68
C GLN A 116 -13.58 5.00 -10.82
N ALA A 117 -14.27 4.50 -9.81
CA ALA A 117 -15.05 5.33 -8.89
C ALA A 117 -14.17 6.34 -8.13
N LEU A 118 -12.93 5.98 -7.75
CA LEU A 118 -12.00 6.92 -7.14
C LEU A 118 -11.62 8.07 -8.11
N GLU A 119 -11.43 7.77 -9.39
CA GLU A 119 -11.15 8.81 -10.40
C GLU A 119 -12.39 9.69 -10.67
N GLU A 120 -13.56 9.09 -10.86
CA GLU A 120 -14.83 9.79 -11.16
C GLU A 120 -15.29 10.72 -10.02
N ASN A 121 -15.04 10.33 -8.77
CA ASN A 121 -15.33 11.14 -7.59
C ASN A 121 -14.17 12.08 -7.20
N HIS A 122 -13.23 12.33 -8.11
CA HIS A 122 -12.12 13.25 -7.88
C HIS A 122 -11.23 12.90 -6.68
N VAL A 123 -11.22 11.63 -6.27
CA VAL A 123 -10.34 11.17 -5.17
C VAL A 123 -8.89 11.14 -5.64
N MET A 124 -8.67 10.72 -6.88
CA MET A 124 -7.33 10.68 -7.48
C MET A 124 -7.39 11.09 -8.96
N PRO A 125 -6.30 11.67 -9.49
CA PRO A 125 -6.21 11.97 -10.93
C PRO A 125 -6.12 10.67 -11.73
N THR A 126 -6.48 10.70 -13.01
CA THR A 126 -6.20 9.57 -13.92
C THR A 126 -4.68 9.37 -14.05
N LEU A 127 -4.24 8.15 -14.38
CA LEU A 127 -2.80 7.89 -14.61
C LEU A 127 -2.23 8.79 -15.72
N ALA A 128 -3.02 9.10 -16.75
CA ALA A 128 -2.62 9.97 -17.83
C ALA A 128 -2.46 11.45 -17.38
N ALA A 129 -3.33 11.93 -16.50
CA ALA A 129 -3.26 13.29 -15.96
C ALA A 129 -2.14 13.43 -14.92
N GLN A 130 -1.87 12.38 -14.17
CA GLN A 130 -0.83 12.40 -13.13
C GLN A 130 0.59 12.54 -13.68
N GLN A 131 0.85 12.25 -14.96
CA GLN A 131 2.13 12.25 -15.69
C GLN A 131 3.35 12.65 -14.85
N THR A 132 3.99 11.66 -14.23
CA THR A 132 5.19 11.89 -13.43
C THR A 132 6.43 11.38 -14.18
N ASN A 133 7.37 12.29 -14.45
CA ASN A 133 8.73 11.91 -14.80
C ASN A 133 9.50 11.64 -13.48
N GLY A 134 9.30 10.46 -12.89
CA GLY A 134 9.93 10.11 -11.61
C GLY A 134 8.93 9.56 -10.59
N THR A 135 9.29 9.61 -9.32
CA THR A 135 8.44 9.18 -8.20
C THR A 135 7.49 10.29 -7.76
N LEU A 136 6.39 9.93 -7.10
CA LEU A 136 5.33 10.88 -6.72
C LEU A 136 5.85 12.00 -5.79
N ASP A 137 6.74 11.67 -4.86
CA ASP A 137 7.38 12.61 -3.92
C ASP A 137 8.16 13.73 -4.63
N GLN A 138 8.67 13.48 -5.85
CA GLN A 138 9.40 14.45 -6.65
C GLN A 138 8.50 15.39 -7.44
N THR A 139 7.20 15.18 -7.44
CA THR A 139 6.26 16.03 -8.17
C THR A 139 5.99 17.34 -7.44
N PRO A 140 5.86 18.47 -8.16
CA PRO A 140 5.43 19.74 -7.54
C PRO A 140 4.07 19.61 -6.84
N MET A 141 3.17 18.78 -7.34
CA MET A 141 1.84 18.55 -6.78
C MET A 141 1.93 17.95 -5.37
N TRP A 142 2.79 16.93 -5.15
CA TRP A 142 3.05 16.39 -3.82
C TRP A 142 3.72 17.43 -2.93
N GLN A 143 4.81 18.04 -3.41
CA GLN A 143 5.61 18.99 -2.62
C GLN A 143 4.80 20.20 -2.14
N ASN A 144 3.81 20.64 -2.94
CA ASN A 144 2.91 21.75 -2.59
C ASN A 144 1.66 21.30 -1.81
N GLY A 145 1.47 20.00 -1.59
CA GLY A 145 0.32 19.45 -0.88
C GLY A 145 -0.97 19.39 -1.72
N GLN A 146 -0.90 19.59 -3.04
CA GLN A 146 -2.06 19.43 -3.94
C GLN A 146 -2.49 17.96 -4.03
N TYR A 147 -1.53 17.03 -3.97
CA TYR A 147 -1.78 15.62 -3.66
C TYR A 147 -1.68 15.45 -2.15
N ALA A 148 -2.81 15.32 -1.47
CA ALA A 148 -2.89 15.30 0.00
C ALA A 148 -2.65 13.93 0.61
N GLY A 149 -2.51 12.88 -0.20
CA GLY A 149 -2.25 11.53 0.29
C GLY A 149 -1.70 10.60 -0.76
N THR A 150 -1.15 9.49 -0.28
CA THR A 150 -0.67 8.39 -1.13
C THR A 150 -0.74 7.05 -0.38
N PHE A 151 -0.73 5.95 -1.12
CA PHE A 151 -0.64 4.58 -0.60
C PHE A 151 0.72 4.01 -1.01
N ALA A 152 1.71 4.10 -0.11
CA ALA A 152 3.10 3.80 -0.40
C ALA A 152 3.71 2.82 0.62
N TRP A 153 4.93 2.36 0.37
CA TRP A 153 5.63 1.47 1.29
C TRP A 153 5.96 2.17 2.61
N ASP A 154 5.85 1.45 3.71
CA ASP A 154 6.17 1.92 5.07
C ASP A 154 7.61 2.44 5.20
N ALA A 155 8.53 1.89 4.41
CA ALA A 155 9.92 2.34 4.34
C ALA A 155 10.10 3.73 3.69
N ASP A 156 9.10 4.23 2.97
CA ASP A 156 9.18 5.49 2.21
C ASP A 156 8.68 6.70 3.02
N ALA A 157 8.26 6.52 4.27
CA ALA A 157 7.65 7.56 5.10
C ALA A 157 8.49 8.85 5.15
N GLU A 158 9.79 8.73 5.41
CA GLU A 158 10.67 9.90 5.50
C GLU A 158 10.90 10.56 4.14
N THR A 159 10.91 9.79 3.05
CA THR A 159 11.03 10.32 1.69
C THR A 159 9.82 11.21 1.36
N TYR A 160 8.61 10.71 1.61
CA TYR A 160 7.38 11.47 1.37
C TYR A 160 7.25 12.68 2.31
N ARG A 161 7.61 12.52 3.57
CA ARG A 161 7.57 13.60 4.57
C ARG A 161 8.52 14.74 4.21
N SER A 162 9.78 14.41 3.92
CA SER A 162 10.82 15.40 3.64
C SER A 162 10.63 16.13 2.32
N ALA A 163 9.87 15.55 1.38
CA ALA A 163 9.54 16.17 0.11
C ALA A 163 8.49 17.30 0.23
N LEU A 164 7.65 17.28 1.28
CA LEU A 164 6.64 18.32 1.50
C LEU A 164 7.28 19.65 1.89
N LYS A 165 6.86 20.74 1.28
CA LYS A 165 7.24 22.10 1.70
C LYS A 165 6.75 22.45 3.11
N ASN A 166 5.60 21.90 3.50
CA ASN A 166 5.08 21.97 4.86
C ASN A 166 4.82 20.55 5.36
N ALA A 167 5.77 20.00 6.09
CA ALA A 167 5.69 18.65 6.65
C ALA A 167 5.00 18.57 8.02
N SER A 168 4.49 19.69 8.57
CA SER A 168 3.84 19.72 9.89
C SER A 168 2.57 18.87 9.94
N GLY A 169 1.88 18.74 8.81
CA GLY A 169 0.68 17.92 8.67
C GLY A 169 0.92 16.49 8.16
N PHE A 170 2.18 16.04 8.04
CA PHE A 170 2.44 14.69 7.60
C PHE A 170 1.99 13.67 8.66
N LEU A 171 1.07 12.80 8.26
CA LEU A 171 0.49 11.75 9.10
C LEU A 171 0.69 10.38 8.43
N VAL A 172 1.16 9.41 9.19
CA VAL A 172 1.05 8.01 8.84
C VAL A 172 -0.36 7.56 9.21
N GLY A 173 -1.17 7.29 8.21
CA GLY A 173 -2.59 6.97 8.38
C GLY A 173 -2.82 5.51 8.71
N ASP A 174 -3.99 5.24 9.27
CA ASP A 174 -4.52 3.89 9.45
C ASP A 174 -5.01 3.30 8.12
N GLU A 175 -5.34 2.02 8.14
CA GLU A 175 -6.01 1.34 7.04
C GLU A 175 -7.41 1.93 6.80
N ILE A 176 -7.81 2.00 5.52
CA ILE A 176 -9.17 2.44 5.17
C ILE A 176 -10.13 1.25 5.27
N ALA A 177 -11.26 1.45 5.96
CA ALA A 177 -12.33 0.47 6.02
C ALA A 177 -13.13 0.48 4.70
N PHE A 178 -13.12 -0.65 3.98
CA PHE A 178 -13.90 -0.85 2.76
C PHE A 178 -15.26 -1.51 2.99
N GLY A 179 -15.69 -1.64 4.25
CA GLY A 179 -16.98 -2.25 4.61
C GLY A 179 -17.00 -3.78 4.57
N GLY A 180 -15.86 -4.43 4.39
CA GLY A 180 -15.72 -5.88 4.34
C GLY A 180 -15.27 -6.51 5.67
N GLN A 181 -14.73 -7.73 5.57
CA GLN A 181 -14.30 -8.52 6.73
C GLN A 181 -12.94 -8.09 7.31
N ALA A 182 -12.13 -7.40 6.52
CA ALA A 182 -10.82 -6.88 6.91
C ALA A 182 -10.66 -5.43 6.44
N ASN A 183 -9.81 -4.67 7.11
CA ASN A 183 -9.43 -3.33 6.64
C ASN A 183 -8.46 -3.43 5.46
N GLY A 184 -8.51 -2.45 4.58
CA GLY A 184 -7.63 -2.39 3.42
C GLY A 184 -6.19 -2.10 3.80
N GLY A 185 -5.34 -3.08 3.64
CA GLY A 185 -3.91 -3.00 3.83
C GLY A 185 -3.19 -3.97 2.90
N PHE A 186 -1.89 -3.83 2.77
CA PHE A 186 -1.06 -4.75 2.00
C PHE A 186 0.26 -4.97 2.73
N SER A 187 0.59 -6.25 2.99
CA SER A 187 1.87 -6.59 3.61
C SER A 187 2.52 -7.80 2.93
N LYS A 188 3.83 -7.85 2.98
CA LYS A 188 4.63 -9.00 2.50
C LYS A 188 5.91 -9.17 3.31
N VAL A 189 6.46 -10.37 3.30
CA VAL A 189 7.85 -10.58 3.71
C VAL A 189 8.75 -9.95 2.64
N TYR A 190 9.55 -8.96 3.05
CA TYR A 190 10.45 -8.23 2.14
C TYR A 190 11.80 -8.92 2.05
N LEU A 191 12.32 -9.38 3.20
CA LEU A 191 13.63 -10.01 3.30
C LEU A 191 13.53 -11.29 4.11
N ALA A 192 14.10 -12.37 3.59
CA ALA A 192 14.24 -13.64 4.31
C ALA A 192 15.64 -14.21 4.14
N LEU A 193 16.11 -14.95 5.13
CA LEU A 193 17.40 -15.64 5.10
C LEU A 193 17.20 -17.14 4.87
N ALA A 194 17.87 -17.66 3.85
CA ALA A 194 17.92 -19.09 3.57
C ALA A 194 19.35 -19.61 3.48
N SER A 195 19.52 -20.90 3.75
CA SER A 195 20.77 -21.62 3.53
C SER A 195 20.69 -22.42 2.25
N THR A 196 21.65 -22.25 1.33
CA THR A 196 21.69 -23.07 0.12
C THR A 196 22.20 -24.47 0.41
N ALA A 197 21.67 -25.48 -0.31
CA ALA A 197 22.13 -26.88 -0.21
C ALA A 197 23.59 -27.04 -0.65
N ALA A 198 24.13 -26.13 -1.47
CA ALA A 198 25.51 -26.13 -1.96
C ALA A 198 26.53 -25.57 -0.94
N ALA A 199 26.11 -25.11 0.23
CA ALA A 199 27.03 -24.64 1.27
C ALA A 199 27.87 -25.83 1.79
N SER A 200 29.16 -25.83 1.47
CA SER A 200 30.07 -27.00 1.57
C SER A 200 30.45 -27.47 2.99
N THR A 201 30.07 -26.77 4.04
CA THR A 201 30.28 -27.23 5.42
C THR A 201 29.19 -26.77 6.37
N ARG A 202 28.58 -27.70 7.11
CA ARG A 202 27.57 -27.40 8.17
C ARG A 202 28.02 -26.41 9.24
N LYS A 203 29.33 -26.31 9.51
CA LYS A 203 29.91 -25.40 10.51
C LYS A 203 30.17 -23.97 10.00
N LYS A 204 30.12 -23.73 8.68
CA LYS A 204 30.39 -22.40 8.06
C LYS A 204 29.25 -21.94 7.17
N ARG A 205 28.04 -22.46 7.33
CA ARG A 205 26.86 -21.97 6.64
C ARG A 205 26.56 -20.56 7.14
N ARG A 206 27.10 -19.56 6.48
CA ARG A 206 26.65 -18.17 6.60
C ARG A 206 25.40 -18.04 5.74
N PHE A 207 24.32 -17.63 6.36
CA PHE A 207 23.04 -17.40 5.73
C PHE A 207 23.10 -16.11 4.90
N TRP A 208 23.18 -16.19 3.59
CA TRP A 208 23.05 -15.04 2.72
C TRP A 208 22.37 -15.48 1.41
N SER A 209 21.11 -15.30 1.28
CA SER A 209 20.44 -15.14 0.00
C SER A 209 19.27 -14.18 0.19
N THR A 210 19.24 -13.14 -0.62
CA THR A 210 18.15 -12.19 -0.69
C THR A 210 17.20 -12.70 -1.77
N PHE A 211 15.94 -12.89 -1.41
CA PHE A 211 14.87 -13.12 -2.38
C PHE A 211 14.10 -11.81 -2.52
N CYS A 212 14.10 -11.27 -3.74
CA CYS A 212 13.18 -10.20 -4.17
C CYS A 212 11.87 -10.80 -4.63
#